data_e6a0ac8c4c55079d33d9c356dea8364d
#
_entry.id   e6a0ac8c4c55079d33d9c356dea8364d
#
_cell.length_a   1.000
_cell.length_b   1.000
_cell.length_c   1.000
_cell.angle_alpha   90.00
_cell.angle_beta   90.00
_cell.angle_gamma   90.00
#
_symmetry.space_group_name_H-M   'P 1'
#
loop_
_entity.id
_entity.type
_entity.pdbx_description
1 polymer ?
#
loop_
_entity_poly.entity_id
_entity_poly.type
_entity_poly.pdbx_seq_one_letter_code
_entity_poly.pdbx_strand_id
1 'polypeptide(L)'
;AKNSYKNCHAGGVYSIVLASRGDRLQRMFFADSIHELYKNSPWEASECNVPMSVGFHGHHCDIAITGLMGHIVNWEIENDIQGRLHLDEYLYSSGILNKNGCFVWTGQERTFRDKARVIITEGGRVEMSAIELHTIYVKGGSRAAWLVEEGEPANRVSYTYSNADLEKLNFDKLYHTVSESEILAIARLLISNDGGAI
;
A
#
# COMPACT_ATOMS: atom_id res chain seq x y z
N ALA A 1 -17.28 -3.29 -8.60
CA ALA A 1 -16.51 -2.04 -8.53
C ALA A 1 -16.68 -1.27 -7.20
N LYS A 2 -17.69 -1.60 -6.38
CA LYS A 2 -17.90 -0.92 -5.10
C LYS A 2 -16.69 -1.12 -4.18
N ASN A 3 -16.18 -0.02 -3.59
CA ASN A 3 -14.99 -0.01 -2.74
C ASN A 3 -13.67 -0.43 -3.45
N SER A 4 -13.63 -0.33 -4.77
CA SER A 4 -12.40 -0.51 -5.56
C SER A 4 -11.89 0.83 -6.02
N TYR A 5 -10.58 1.04 -5.91
CA TYR A 5 -9.95 2.34 -6.10
C TYR A 5 -8.70 2.24 -6.97
N LYS A 6 -8.44 3.28 -7.76
CA LYS A 6 -7.13 3.54 -8.36
C LYS A 6 -6.39 4.61 -7.57
N ASN A 7 -5.08 4.65 -7.72
CA ASN A 7 -4.19 5.45 -6.90
C ASN A 7 -4.39 5.17 -5.40
N CYS A 8 -4.51 3.88 -5.05
CA CYS A 8 -4.68 3.43 -3.68
C CYS A 8 -3.33 3.43 -2.96
N HIS A 9 -3.17 4.22 -1.93
CA HIS A 9 -1.94 4.48 -1.17
C HIS A 9 -0.82 5.14 -1.98
N ALA A 10 -0.74 4.91 -3.28
CA ALA A 10 0.22 5.54 -4.17
C ALA A 10 -0.38 5.68 -5.57
N GLY A 11 0.11 6.63 -6.36
CA GLY A 11 -0.31 6.79 -7.74
C GLY A 11 0.04 5.56 -8.58
N GLY A 12 -0.85 5.18 -9.50
CA GLY A 12 -0.69 4.02 -10.37
C GLY A 12 -1.00 2.67 -9.71
N VAL A 13 -1.35 2.63 -8.43
CA VAL A 13 -1.79 1.41 -7.74
C VAL A 13 -3.30 1.30 -7.77
N TYR A 14 -3.79 0.16 -8.23
CA TYR A 14 -5.20 -0.21 -8.18
C TYR A 14 -5.45 -1.17 -7.02
N SER A 15 -6.55 -0.96 -6.31
CA SER A 15 -7.06 -1.86 -5.28
C SER A 15 -8.47 -2.29 -5.65
N ILE A 16 -8.63 -3.56 -6.01
CA ILE A 16 -9.88 -4.14 -6.50
C ILE A 16 -10.42 -5.11 -5.45
N VAL A 17 -11.61 -4.87 -4.95
CA VAL A 17 -12.29 -5.80 -4.05
C VAL A 17 -12.77 -7.01 -4.85
N LEU A 18 -12.26 -8.19 -4.50
CA LEU A 18 -12.65 -9.48 -5.09
C LEU A 18 -13.80 -10.12 -4.32
N ALA A 19 -13.71 -10.10 -2.99
CA ALA A 19 -14.70 -10.70 -2.11
C ALA A 19 -14.81 -9.93 -0.79
N SER A 20 -15.93 -10.11 -0.11
CA SER A 20 -16.13 -9.63 1.26
C SER A 20 -16.83 -10.72 2.08
N ARG A 21 -16.41 -10.89 3.32
CA ARG A 21 -17.04 -11.77 4.29
C ARG A 21 -17.18 -11.01 5.62
N GLY A 22 -18.38 -10.50 5.88
CA GLY A 22 -18.57 -9.53 6.96
C GLY A 22 -17.75 -8.26 6.69
N ASP A 23 -16.96 -7.87 7.67
CA ASP A 23 -16.09 -6.68 7.59
C ASP A 23 -14.72 -6.96 6.97
N ARG A 24 -14.41 -8.23 6.64
CA ARG A 24 -13.14 -8.61 6.01
C ARG A 24 -13.23 -8.50 4.51
N LEU A 25 -12.15 -8.04 3.91
CA LEU A 25 -12.03 -7.89 2.47
C LEU A 25 -10.90 -8.76 1.93
N GLN A 26 -11.12 -9.25 0.73
CA GLN A 26 -10.09 -9.79 -0.12
C GLN A 26 -9.91 -8.81 -1.28
N ARG A 27 -8.71 -8.27 -1.40
CA ARG A 27 -8.37 -7.26 -2.38
C ARG A 27 -7.24 -7.73 -3.28
N MET A 28 -7.41 -7.54 -4.57
CA MET A 28 -6.30 -7.61 -5.49
C MET A 28 -5.75 -6.21 -5.71
N PHE A 29 -4.47 -6.07 -5.52
CA PHE A 29 -3.73 -4.89 -5.92
C PHE A 29 -3.04 -5.15 -7.25
N PHE A 30 -2.99 -4.11 -8.07
CA PHE A 30 -2.34 -4.14 -9.37
C PHE A 30 -1.58 -2.84 -9.59
N ALA A 31 -0.38 -2.95 -10.10
CA ALA A 31 0.48 -1.83 -10.43
C ALA A 31 1.06 -2.04 -11.82
N ASP A 32 0.81 -1.09 -12.73
CA ASP A 32 1.35 -1.09 -14.08
C ASP A 32 2.26 0.12 -14.28
N SER A 33 3.54 -0.16 -14.53
CA SER A 33 4.51 0.86 -14.90
C SER A 33 4.56 2.06 -13.95
N ILE A 34 4.51 1.82 -12.64
CA ILE A 34 4.53 2.86 -11.61
C ILE A 34 5.91 3.50 -11.52
N HIS A 35 6.41 3.95 -12.63
CA HIS A 35 7.78 4.38 -12.71
C HIS A 35 8.00 5.78 -12.19
N GLU A 36 7.07 6.69 -12.36
CA GLU A 36 7.32 8.10 -12.05
C GLU A 36 7.33 8.37 -10.54
N LEU A 37 6.54 7.62 -9.77
CA LEU A 37 6.46 7.79 -8.33
C LEU A 37 7.61 7.12 -7.57
N TYR A 38 8.13 6.02 -8.13
CA TYR A 38 9.21 5.27 -7.51
C TYR A 38 10.56 5.45 -8.21
N LYS A 39 10.62 6.11 -9.36
CA LYS A 39 11.84 6.35 -10.14
C LYS A 39 12.83 7.26 -9.42
N ASN A 40 12.31 8.15 -8.59
CA ASN A 40 13.08 8.98 -7.67
C ASN A 40 12.66 8.67 -6.23
N SER A 41 12.19 7.46 -6.02
CA SER A 41 11.70 7.04 -4.72
C SER A 41 12.88 7.00 -3.76
N PRO A 42 12.73 7.57 -2.62
CA PRO A 42 13.69 7.55 -1.54
C PRO A 42 13.89 6.18 -0.93
N TRP A 43 13.14 5.22 -1.38
CA TRP A 43 13.41 3.83 -1.09
C TRP A 43 14.81 3.40 -1.54
N GLU A 44 15.35 4.06 -2.58
CA GLU A 44 16.74 3.92 -3.03
C GLU A 44 17.66 5.04 -2.53
N ALA A 45 17.09 6.17 -2.16
CA ALA A 45 17.78 7.32 -1.59
C ALA A 45 17.15 7.69 -0.25
N SER A 46 17.92 8.07 0.72
CA SER A 46 17.58 8.33 2.13
C SER A 46 16.47 9.36 2.40
N GLU A 47 15.63 9.66 1.43
CA GLU A 47 14.67 10.74 1.51
C GLU A 47 13.29 10.28 1.07
N CYS A 48 12.42 9.96 2.02
CA CYS A 48 11.03 9.55 1.77
C CYS A 48 10.15 10.67 1.23
N ASN A 49 10.47 11.26 0.13
CA ASN A 49 9.66 12.27 -0.55
C ASN A 49 8.91 11.68 -1.74
N VAL A 50 8.06 10.68 -1.49
CA VAL A 50 7.13 10.22 -2.53
C VAL A 50 5.88 11.08 -2.48
N PRO A 51 5.70 12.04 -3.40
CA PRO A 51 4.66 13.07 -3.29
C PRO A 51 3.23 12.51 -3.36
N MET A 52 3.05 11.21 -3.48
CA MET A 52 1.76 10.54 -3.62
C MET A 52 1.77 9.14 -2.99
N SER A 53 2.50 8.93 -1.90
CA SER A 53 2.43 7.72 -1.10
C SER A 53 2.08 8.06 0.34
N VAL A 54 1.25 7.23 0.94
CA VAL A 54 0.87 7.42 2.36
C VAL A 54 1.97 6.98 3.33
N GLY A 55 3.07 6.39 2.87
CA GLY A 55 4.17 5.98 3.72
C GLY A 55 3.96 4.62 4.40
N PHE A 56 4.59 4.45 5.56
CA PHE A 56 4.46 3.23 6.36
C PHE A 56 3.20 3.26 7.19
N HIS A 57 2.52 2.13 7.29
CA HIS A 57 1.28 2.04 8.05
C HIS A 57 1.08 0.66 8.66
N GLY A 58 0.34 0.62 9.76
CA GLY A 58 -0.24 -0.61 10.31
C GLY A 58 -1.67 -0.80 9.79
N HIS A 59 -2.27 -1.91 10.16
CA HIS A 59 -3.62 -2.28 9.73
C HIS A 59 -4.58 -2.36 10.92
N HIS A 60 -5.86 -2.31 10.65
CA HIS A 60 -6.90 -2.57 11.66
C HIS A 60 -7.11 -4.08 11.92
N CYS A 61 -6.48 -4.95 11.16
CA CYS A 61 -6.54 -6.40 11.25
C CYS A 61 -5.20 -7.01 10.81
N ASP A 62 -4.98 -8.26 11.12
CA ASP A 62 -3.92 -9.03 10.53
C ASP A 62 -4.17 -9.17 9.03
N ILE A 63 -3.11 -9.22 8.24
CA ILE A 63 -3.19 -9.37 6.79
C ILE A 63 -2.29 -10.49 6.29
N ALA A 64 -2.68 -11.06 5.17
CA ALA A 64 -1.82 -11.93 4.38
C ALA A 64 -1.67 -11.36 2.98
N ILE A 65 -0.44 -11.29 2.49
CA ILE A 65 -0.08 -10.76 1.19
C ILE A 65 0.47 -11.91 0.34
N THR A 66 -0.14 -12.15 -0.82
CA THR A 66 0.29 -13.20 -1.75
C THR A 66 0.62 -12.58 -3.11
N GLY A 67 1.81 -12.83 -3.64
CA GLY A 67 2.19 -12.42 -4.99
C GLY A 67 1.41 -13.19 -6.05
N LEU A 68 0.85 -12.48 -7.03
CA LEU A 68 0.11 -13.07 -8.14
C LEU A 68 0.85 -12.93 -9.47
N MET A 69 1.61 -11.87 -9.64
CA MET A 69 2.37 -11.59 -10.85
C MET A 69 3.51 -10.64 -10.55
N GLY A 70 4.65 -10.85 -11.20
CA GLY A 70 5.84 -10.01 -10.99
C GLY A 70 6.40 -10.16 -9.58
N HIS A 71 6.92 -9.06 -9.03
CA HIS A 71 7.39 -9.04 -7.66
C HIS A 71 7.15 -7.67 -7.01
N ILE A 72 6.87 -7.70 -5.73
CA ILE A 72 6.75 -6.53 -4.87
C ILE A 72 7.79 -6.63 -3.77
N VAL A 73 8.12 -5.50 -3.18
CA VAL A 73 8.94 -5.45 -1.97
C VAL A 73 8.05 -5.00 -0.83
N ASN A 74 7.92 -5.86 0.17
CA ASN A 74 7.34 -5.53 1.46
C ASN A 74 8.46 -5.00 2.35
N TRP A 75 8.41 -3.72 2.67
CA TRP A 75 9.40 -3.08 3.54
C TRP A 75 8.79 -2.82 4.90
N GLU A 76 9.36 -3.44 5.90
CA GLU A 76 8.96 -3.36 7.29
C GLU A 76 9.93 -2.49 8.09
N ILE A 77 9.36 -1.69 8.98
CA ILE A 77 10.10 -0.88 9.95
C ILE A 77 9.66 -1.22 11.37
N GLU A 78 10.52 -0.92 12.31
CA GLU A 78 10.19 -1.01 13.73
C GLU A 78 10.68 0.23 14.51
N ASN A 79 9.98 0.55 15.59
CA ASN A 79 10.36 1.65 16.46
C ASN A 79 11.75 1.42 17.03
N ASP A 80 12.60 2.42 16.91
CA ASP A 80 13.94 2.42 17.50
C ASP A 80 14.35 3.85 17.81
N ILE A 81 14.62 4.15 19.07
CA ILE A 81 15.03 5.50 19.53
C ILE A 81 16.37 5.94 18.93
N GLN A 82 17.19 5.00 18.46
CA GLN A 82 18.45 5.26 17.74
C GLN A 82 18.29 5.09 16.23
N GLY A 83 17.06 4.91 15.77
CA GLY A 83 16.73 4.75 14.35
C GLY A 83 17.12 5.98 13.54
N ARG A 84 17.40 5.74 12.26
CA ARG A 84 17.80 6.81 11.31
C ARG A 84 16.65 7.34 10.49
N LEU A 85 15.50 6.69 10.52
CA LEU A 85 14.32 7.08 9.78
C LEU A 85 13.41 7.87 10.71
N HIS A 86 13.28 9.17 10.45
CA HIS A 86 12.43 10.09 11.19
C HIS A 86 11.15 10.34 10.41
N LEU A 87 10.00 10.02 10.99
CA LEU A 87 8.71 10.13 10.34
C LEU A 87 7.69 10.78 11.25
N ASP A 88 6.87 11.65 10.68
CA ASP A 88 5.68 12.19 11.34
C ASP A 88 4.61 11.12 11.51
N GLU A 89 3.98 11.11 12.68
CA GLU A 89 2.90 10.21 13.02
C GLU A 89 1.55 10.84 12.67
N TYR A 90 0.76 10.11 11.92
CA TYR A 90 -0.60 10.49 11.54
C TYR A 90 -1.59 9.43 12.01
N LEU A 91 -2.68 9.90 12.62
CA LEU A 91 -3.83 9.07 12.90
C LEU A 91 -4.66 8.93 11.62
N TYR A 92 -4.91 7.71 11.19
CA TYR A 92 -5.86 7.44 10.12
C TYR A 92 -7.27 7.35 10.71
N SER A 93 -8.07 8.38 10.49
CA SER A 93 -9.48 8.39 10.88
C SER A 93 -10.33 7.86 9.74
N SER A 94 -10.93 6.72 9.96
CA SER A 94 -11.75 5.92 9.07
C SER A 94 -12.48 6.67 7.94
N GLY A 95 -12.31 6.17 6.76
CA GLY A 95 -13.16 6.43 5.60
C GLY A 95 -12.46 7.13 4.47
N ILE A 96 -11.85 6.33 3.61
CA ILE A 96 -11.46 6.72 2.23
C ILE A 96 -12.58 7.51 1.52
N LEU A 97 -13.82 7.41 2.00
CA LEU A 97 -14.99 8.12 1.50
C LEU A 97 -15.13 9.53 2.04
N ASN A 98 -14.54 9.85 3.17
CA ASN A 98 -14.47 11.21 3.71
C ASN A 98 -13.21 11.88 3.18
N LYS A 99 -13.29 12.44 2.01
CA LYS A 99 -12.19 13.08 1.27
C LYS A 99 -11.46 14.22 2.02
N ASN A 100 -11.97 14.66 3.15
CA ASN A 100 -11.38 15.70 3.97
C ASN A 100 -10.93 15.11 5.31
N GLY A 101 -9.62 15.03 5.53
CA GLY A 101 -9.08 14.74 6.85
C GLY A 101 -8.94 13.25 7.19
N CYS A 102 -8.62 12.38 6.22
CA CYS A 102 -8.32 10.97 6.51
C CYS A 102 -7.10 10.79 7.39
N PHE A 103 -6.15 11.72 7.35
CA PHE A 103 -4.94 11.71 8.16
C PHE A 103 -4.92 12.95 9.02
N VAL A 104 -4.71 12.75 10.31
CA VAL A 104 -4.59 13.83 11.29
C VAL A 104 -3.22 13.70 11.95
N TRP A 105 -2.40 14.73 11.81
CA TRP A 105 -1.10 14.75 12.46
C TRP A 105 -1.25 14.72 13.99
N THR A 106 -0.53 13.81 14.63
CA THR A 106 -0.62 13.65 16.09
C THR A 106 0.24 14.64 16.88
N GLY A 107 1.05 15.44 16.18
CA GLY A 107 2.04 16.31 16.81
C GLY A 107 3.32 15.56 17.22
N GLN A 108 3.51 14.33 16.79
CA GLN A 108 4.65 13.50 17.15
C GLN A 108 5.46 13.10 15.93
N GLU A 109 6.77 13.17 16.06
CA GLU A 109 7.73 12.49 15.20
C GLU A 109 8.19 11.23 15.92
N ARG A 110 8.37 10.16 15.17
CA ARG A 110 8.89 8.87 15.65
C ARG A 110 10.13 8.48 14.89
N THR A 111 11.00 7.74 15.54
CA THR A 111 12.20 7.20 14.94
C THR A 111 12.11 5.70 14.76
N PHE A 112 12.58 5.25 13.61
CA PHE A 112 12.49 3.85 13.19
C PHE A 112 13.81 3.36 12.61
N ARG A 113 13.98 2.05 12.61
CA ARG A 113 14.98 1.35 11.80
C ARG A 113 14.33 0.39 10.83
N ASP A 114 15.08 0.03 9.80
CA ASP A 114 14.70 -1.08 8.93
C ASP A 114 14.60 -2.37 9.75
N LYS A 115 13.46 -3.07 9.64
CA LYS A 115 13.26 -4.40 10.20
C LYS A 115 13.54 -5.47 9.15
N ALA A 116 12.87 -5.39 8.01
CA ALA A 116 13.02 -6.32 6.91
C ALA A 116 12.63 -5.69 5.57
N ARG A 117 13.19 -6.23 4.48
CA ARG A 117 12.74 -6.00 3.10
C ARG A 117 12.56 -7.35 2.44
N VAL A 118 11.33 -7.78 2.31
CA VAL A 118 10.97 -9.09 1.79
C VAL A 118 10.49 -8.93 0.34
N ILE A 119 11.15 -9.62 -0.58
CA ILE A 119 10.68 -9.69 -1.97
C ILE A 119 9.64 -10.80 -2.04
N ILE A 120 8.41 -10.43 -2.41
CA ILE A 120 7.31 -11.35 -2.62
C ILE A 120 7.15 -11.55 -4.13
N THR A 121 7.49 -12.76 -4.57
CA THR A 121 7.33 -13.19 -5.96
C THR A 121 6.00 -13.89 -6.15
N GLU A 122 5.68 -14.29 -7.38
CA GLU A 122 4.50 -15.09 -7.68
C GLU A 122 4.45 -16.36 -6.83
N GLY A 123 3.29 -16.61 -6.21
CA GLY A 123 3.08 -17.69 -5.24
C GLY A 123 3.69 -17.46 -3.85
N GLY A 124 4.57 -16.49 -3.70
CA GLY A 124 5.13 -16.12 -2.39
C GLY A 124 4.07 -15.51 -1.48
N ARG A 125 4.12 -15.80 -0.18
CA ARG A 125 3.16 -15.32 0.82
C ARG A 125 3.88 -14.79 2.06
N VAL A 126 3.39 -13.67 2.57
CA VAL A 126 3.81 -13.08 3.85
C VAL A 126 2.55 -12.82 4.68
N GLU A 127 2.63 -13.13 5.97
CA GLU A 127 1.59 -12.81 6.94
C GLU A 127 2.13 -11.76 7.90
N MET A 128 1.28 -10.79 8.22
CA MET A 128 1.63 -9.65 9.07
C MET A 128 0.54 -9.43 10.10
N SER A 129 0.97 -9.15 11.32
CA SER A 129 0.04 -8.73 12.36
C SER A 129 -0.37 -7.26 12.17
N ALA A 130 -1.53 -6.89 12.71
CA ALA A 130 -2.09 -5.56 12.62
C ALA A 130 -1.15 -4.42 13.08
N ILE A 131 -0.24 -4.73 14.02
CA ILE A 131 0.68 -3.75 14.61
C ILE A 131 1.99 -3.58 13.85
N GLU A 132 2.28 -4.47 12.90
CA GLU A 132 3.50 -4.38 12.10
C GLU A 132 3.38 -3.25 11.09
N LEU A 133 4.42 -2.43 11.05
CA LEU A 133 4.47 -1.25 10.18
C LEU A 133 5.18 -1.61 8.89
N HIS A 134 4.51 -1.39 7.78
CA HIS A 134 5.07 -1.67 6.48
C HIS A 134 4.64 -0.68 5.40
N THR A 135 5.32 -0.79 4.29
CA THR A 135 4.89 -0.25 2.99
C THR A 135 5.21 -1.25 1.90
N ILE A 136 4.47 -1.19 0.80
CA ILE A 136 4.75 -2.01 -0.39
C ILE A 136 5.16 -1.10 -1.52
N TYR A 137 6.21 -1.50 -2.24
CA TYR A 137 6.57 -0.85 -3.47
C TYR A 137 6.88 -1.84 -4.59
N VAL A 138 6.75 -1.38 -5.81
CA VAL A 138 7.06 -2.10 -7.03
C VAL A 138 8.25 -1.40 -7.67
N LYS A 139 9.27 -2.15 -8.08
CA LYS A 139 10.43 -1.57 -8.77
C LYS A 139 9.97 -0.82 -10.02
N GLY A 140 10.48 0.39 -10.21
CA GLY A 140 10.10 1.25 -11.33
C GLY A 140 10.22 0.54 -12.68
N GLY A 141 9.22 0.73 -13.53
CA GLY A 141 9.11 0.07 -14.83
C GLY A 141 8.64 -1.37 -14.80
N SER A 142 8.35 -1.92 -13.62
CA SER A 142 7.82 -3.27 -13.45
C SER A 142 6.31 -3.26 -13.30
N ARG A 143 5.69 -4.37 -13.71
CA ARG A 143 4.29 -4.68 -13.47
C ARG A 143 4.19 -5.70 -12.37
N ALA A 144 3.24 -5.51 -11.44
CA ALA A 144 3.01 -6.48 -10.38
C ALA A 144 1.54 -6.55 -10.01
N ALA A 145 1.13 -7.72 -9.53
CA ALA A 145 -0.16 -7.93 -8.89
C ALA A 145 0.02 -8.76 -7.62
N TRP A 146 -0.76 -8.44 -6.61
CA TRP A 146 -0.76 -9.17 -5.34
C TRP A 146 -2.14 -9.18 -4.71
N LEU A 147 -2.40 -10.21 -3.94
CA LEU A 147 -3.61 -10.39 -3.16
C LEU A 147 -3.35 -9.96 -1.72
N VAL A 148 -4.29 -9.24 -1.14
CA VAL A 148 -4.32 -8.95 0.30
C VAL A 148 -5.61 -9.53 0.86
N GLU A 149 -5.46 -10.36 1.88
CA GLU A 149 -6.55 -10.98 2.63
C GLU A 149 -6.56 -10.40 4.04
N GLU A 150 -7.68 -9.80 4.41
CA GLU A 150 -7.89 -9.25 5.76
C GLU A 150 -8.33 -10.34 6.71
N GLY A 151 -7.69 -10.41 7.89
CA GLY A 151 -8.07 -11.26 9.01
C GLY A 151 -9.18 -10.66 9.88
N GLU A 152 -9.28 -11.15 11.13
CA GLU A 152 -10.20 -10.56 12.11
C GLU A 152 -9.73 -9.17 12.53
N PRO A 153 -10.64 -8.22 12.72
CA PRO A 153 -10.30 -6.90 13.24
C PRO A 153 -9.61 -7.00 14.61
N ALA A 154 -8.37 -6.55 14.68
CA ALA A 154 -7.58 -6.55 15.91
C ALA A 154 -7.47 -5.14 16.53
N ASN A 155 -7.38 -4.12 15.70
CA ASN A 155 -7.26 -2.73 16.11
C ASN A 155 -8.32 -1.85 15.43
N ARG A 156 -8.86 -0.88 16.16
CA ARG A 156 -9.78 0.11 15.61
C ARG A 156 -9.06 1.37 15.12
N VAL A 157 -7.79 1.51 15.46
CA VAL A 157 -6.98 2.70 15.16
C VAL A 157 -5.78 2.25 14.36
N SER A 158 -5.58 2.85 13.20
CA SER A 158 -4.40 2.65 12.37
C SER A 158 -3.60 3.94 12.34
N TYR A 159 -2.29 3.80 12.51
CA TYR A 159 -1.34 4.90 12.36
C TYR A 159 -0.59 4.78 11.05
N THR A 160 -0.27 5.94 10.49
CA THR A 160 0.56 6.08 9.30
C THR A 160 1.75 6.96 9.64
N TYR A 161 2.91 6.59 9.14
CA TYR A 161 4.17 7.30 9.38
C TYR A 161 4.74 7.75 8.05
N SER A 162 4.96 9.04 7.92
CA SER A 162 5.39 9.66 6.66
C SER A 162 6.24 10.88 6.94
N ASN A 163 7.11 11.22 6.02
CA ASN A 163 7.76 12.54 6.00
C ASN A 163 7.07 13.51 5.03
N ALA A 164 6.03 13.05 4.31
CA ALA A 164 5.14 13.90 3.55
C ALA A 164 4.06 14.46 4.46
N ASP A 165 3.70 15.72 4.29
CA ASP A 165 2.55 16.32 4.95
C ASP A 165 1.25 15.70 4.44
N LEU A 166 0.77 14.67 5.15
CA LEU A 166 -0.41 13.92 4.75
C LEU A 166 -1.71 14.73 4.92
N GLU A 167 -1.72 15.77 5.75
CA GLU A 167 -2.89 16.67 5.88
C GLU A 167 -3.09 17.52 4.62
N LYS A 168 -1.98 17.81 3.91
CA LYS A 168 -2.00 18.54 2.63
C LYS A 168 -2.03 17.63 1.42
N LEU A 169 -2.08 16.32 1.61
CA LEU A 169 -2.18 15.37 0.51
C LEU A 169 -3.42 15.70 -0.34
N ASN A 170 -3.18 15.92 -1.61
CA ASN A 170 -4.28 16.17 -2.55
C ASN A 170 -5.02 14.86 -2.82
N PHE A 171 -6.04 14.58 -2.02
CA PHE A 171 -6.91 13.41 -2.17
C PHE A 171 -7.63 13.37 -3.52
N ASP A 172 -7.69 14.48 -4.25
CA ASP A 172 -8.20 14.48 -5.63
C ASP A 172 -7.30 13.68 -6.58
N LYS A 173 -6.07 13.36 -6.16
CA LYS A 173 -5.14 12.51 -6.92
C LYS A 173 -5.09 11.05 -6.43
N LEU A 174 -5.66 10.76 -5.26
CA LEU A 174 -5.68 9.42 -4.67
C LEU A 174 -7.12 8.90 -4.54
N TYR A 175 -7.26 7.60 -4.41
CA TYR A 175 -8.51 6.90 -4.10
C TYR A 175 -9.68 7.20 -5.05
N HIS A 176 -9.40 7.29 -6.35
CA HIS A 176 -10.47 7.39 -7.35
C HIS A 176 -11.19 6.05 -7.52
N THR A 177 -12.49 6.09 -7.65
CA THR A 177 -13.29 4.87 -7.94
C THR A 177 -12.85 4.27 -9.27
N VAL A 178 -12.65 2.96 -9.29
CA VAL A 178 -12.33 2.19 -10.50
C VAL A 178 -13.61 1.86 -11.26
N SER A 179 -13.62 2.09 -12.56
CA SER A 179 -14.70 1.69 -13.43
C SER A 179 -14.65 0.18 -13.75
N GLU A 180 -15.77 -0.39 -14.16
CA GLU A 180 -15.82 -1.80 -14.60
C GLU A 180 -14.92 -2.05 -15.80
N SER A 181 -14.83 -1.10 -16.72
CA SER A 181 -13.96 -1.22 -17.90
C SER A 181 -12.48 -1.27 -17.52
N GLU A 182 -12.05 -0.49 -16.51
CA GLU A 182 -10.68 -0.56 -15.98
C GLU A 182 -10.42 -1.91 -15.30
N ILE A 183 -11.36 -2.43 -14.50
CA ILE A 183 -11.24 -3.76 -13.89
C ILE A 183 -11.09 -4.85 -14.95
N LEU A 184 -11.90 -4.81 -15.99
CA LEU A 184 -11.82 -5.77 -17.11
C LEU A 184 -10.50 -5.65 -17.88
N ALA A 185 -9.99 -4.45 -18.07
CA ALA A 185 -8.69 -4.24 -18.69
C ALA A 185 -7.55 -4.86 -17.86
N ILE A 186 -7.55 -4.66 -16.55
CA ILE A 186 -6.59 -5.26 -15.64
C ILE A 186 -6.69 -6.79 -15.66
N ALA A 187 -7.90 -7.34 -15.60
CA ALA A 187 -8.11 -8.78 -15.66
C ALA A 187 -7.56 -9.39 -16.96
N ARG A 188 -7.76 -8.72 -18.10
CA ARG A 188 -7.17 -9.15 -19.38
C ARG A 188 -5.65 -9.13 -19.39
N LEU A 189 -5.03 -8.11 -18.76
CA LEU A 189 -3.58 -8.03 -18.64
C LEU A 189 -3.01 -9.18 -17.80
N LEU A 190 -3.69 -9.56 -16.72
CA LEU A 190 -3.29 -10.70 -15.89
C LEU A 190 -3.36 -12.01 -16.66
N ILE A 191 -4.48 -12.25 -17.37
CA ILE A 191 -4.68 -13.48 -18.14
C ILE A 191 -3.70 -13.58 -19.34
N SER A 192 -3.41 -12.45 -20.00
CA SER A 192 -2.51 -12.46 -21.16
C SER A 192 -1.05 -12.72 -20.80
N ASN A 193 -0.64 -12.48 -19.59
CA ASN A 193 0.74 -12.76 -19.12
C ASN A 193 0.97 -14.23 -18.76
N ASP A 194 -0.08 -14.99 -18.44
CA ASP A 194 0.04 -16.44 -18.21
C ASP A 194 0.40 -17.25 -19.47
N GLY A 195 0.34 -16.63 -20.65
CA GLY A 195 0.69 -17.26 -21.93
C GLY A 195 2.17 -17.13 -22.36
N GLY A 196 3.02 -16.54 -21.55
CA GLY A 196 4.40 -16.18 -21.90
C GLY A 196 5.52 -17.02 -21.28
N ALA A 197 5.19 -18.17 -20.67
CA ALA A 197 6.19 -19.12 -20.19
C ALA A 197 6.15 -20.41 -21.01
N ILE A 198 6.80 -20.41 -22.18
CA ILE A 198 7.28 -21.61 -22.86
C ILE A 198 8.76 -21.41 -23.14
#